data_40c99c37f60c7331c0982847f3d09aab
#
_entry.id   40c99c37f60c7331c0982847f3d09aab
#
_cell.length_a   1.000
_cell.length_b   1.000
_cell.length_c   1.000
_cell.angle_alpha   90.00
_cell.angle_beta   90.00
_cell.angle_gamma   90.00
#
_symmetry.space_group_name_H-M   'P 1'
#
loop_
_entity.id
_entity.type
_entity.pdbx_description
1 polymer ?
#
loop_
_entity_poly.entity_id
_entity_poly.type
_entity_poly.pdbx_seq_one_letter_code
_entity_poly.pdbx_strand_id
1 'polypeptide(L)'
;DNPPPAAATPARTPQPRPREADSFVAWFRKSSPYIHAHRGRTFVITFGGEAVADRSFPNLIHDLALLHALGIRLVVVHGARPQIEERLALRRAELSYLQGLRITDAAALECVKEAAGTVRVEIEALLSMGLANSPMAGARIRVASGNFVTAQPIGVLDGVDYQHTGKVRRIDQAAIRQHLDNGAIALIPPLGYSPTGEVFNLTAADVATSTATVLGADKLVCLVEGTGLLDPSG
;
A
#
# COMPACT_ATOMS: atom_id res chain seq x y z
N ASP A 1 7.54 -70.15 36.75
CA ASP A 1 7.88 -68.75 36.93
C ASP A 1 7.17 -67.96 35.84
N ASN A 2 6.11 -67.28 36.24
CA ASN A 2 5.33 -66.42 35.37
C ASN A 2 5.64 -64.96 35.76
N PRO A 3 6.01 -64.08 34.85
CA PRO A 3 6.31 -62.69 35.20
C PRO A 3 5.04 -61.93 35.59
N PRO A 4 5.15 -60.91 36.48
CA PRO A 4 3.99 -60.15 36.96
C PRO A 4 3.40 -59.28 35.84
N PRO A 5 2.07 -59.04 35.89
CA PRO A 5 1.42 -58.23 34.86
C PRO A 5 1.91 -56.77 34.91
N ALA A 6 2.16 -56.20 33.72
CA ALA A 6 2.59 -54.81 33.53
C ALA A 6 1.53 -53.85 34.09
N ALA A 7 1.98 -52.92 34.90
CA ALA A 7 1.12 -51.86 35.46
C ALA A 7 0.49 -51.00 34.33
N ALA A 8 -0.83 -50.90 34.32
CA ALA A 8 -1.59 -50.09 33.39
C ALA A 8 -1.24 -48.58 33.60
N THR A 9 -0.75 -47.96 32.55
CA THR A 9 -0.52 -46.51 32.50
C THR A 9 -1.86 -45.78 32.70
N PRO A 10 -1.96 -44.84 33.64
CA PRO A 10 -3.22 -44.14 33.85
C PRO A 10 -3.58 -43.33 32.58
N ALA A 11 -4.81 -43.51 32.11
CA ALA A 11 -5.37 -42.78 31.01
C ALA A 11 -5.33 -41.27 31.29
N ARG A 12 -4.64 -40.53 30.45
CA ARG A 12 -4.62 -39.05 30.50
C ARG A 12 -6.05 -38.56 30.26
N THR A 13 -6.60 -37.91 31.25
CA THR A 13 -7.90 -37.22 31.15
C THR A 13 -7.81 -36.19 30.03
N PRO A 14 -8.74 -36.18 29.05
CA PRO A 14 -8.74 -35.17 28.00
C PRO A 14 -8.88 -33.76 28.61
N GLN A 15 -7.92 -32.87 28.38
CA GLN A 15 -8.07 -31.46 28.76
C GLN A 15 -9.20 -30.87 27.91
N PRO A 16 -10.12 -30.11 28.50
CA PRO A 16 -11.21 -29.48 27.75
C PRO A 16 -10.59 -28.51 26.75
N ARG A 17 -11.00 -28.59 25.48
CA ARG A 17 -10.63 -27.59 24.46
C ARG A 17 -11.10 -26.24 24.92
N PRO A 18 -10.26 -25.18 24.84
CA PRO A 18 -10.70 -23.82 25.15
C PRO A 18 -11.95 -23.52 24.33
N ARG A 19 -12.96 -22.95 24.96
CA ARG A 19 -14.13 -22.45 24.22
C ARG A 19 -13.63 -21.40 23.23
N GLU A 20 -14.20 -21.33 22.03
CA GLU A 20 -13.80 -20.34 20.99
C GLU A 20 -13.75 -18.90 21.53
N ALA A 21 -14.69 -18.56 22.43
CA ALA A 21 -14.69 -17.29 23.14
C ALA A 21 -13.44 -17.04 23.99
N ASP A 22 -12.91 -18.07 24.67
CA ASP A 22 -11.70 -17.96 25.50
C ASP A 22 -10.46 -17.75 24.62
N SER A 23 -10.42 -18.39 23.45
CA SER A 23 -9.33 -18.23 22.49
C SER A 23 -9.35 -16.82 21.86
N PHE A 24 -10.53 -16.28 21.54
CA PHE A 24 -10.69 -14.91 21.03
C PHE A 24 -10.25 -13.87 22.05
N VAL A 25 -10.70 -13.97 23.29
CA VAL A 25 -10.32 -13.05 24.38
C VAL A 25 -8.80 -13.06 24.62
N ALA A 26 -8.19 -14.26 24.60
CA ALA A 26 -6.75 -14.41 24.77
C ALA A 26 -5.98 -13.75 23.60
N TRP A 27 -6.45 -13.96 22.36
CA TRP A 27 -5.89 -13.34 21.18
C TRP A 27 -6.03 -11.80 21.24
N PHE A 28 -7.21 -11.28 21.56
CA PHE A 28 -7.46 -9.85 21.65
C PHE A 28 -6.58 -9.18 22.73
N ARG A 29 -6.43 -9.82 23.90
CA ARG A 29 -5.50 -9.33 24.94
C ARG A 29 -4.06 -9.26 24.47
N LYS A 30 -3.60 -10.24 23.67
CA LYS A 30 -2.26 -10.21 23.07
C LYS A 30 -2.10 -9.14 22.00
N SER A 31 -3.16 -8.81 21.27
CA SER A 31 -3.15 -7.80 20.21
C SER A 31 -3.29 -6.37 20.74
N SER A 32 -3.93 -6.18 21.89
CA SER A 32 -4.19 -4.85 22.49
C SER A 32 -2.95 -3.96 22.67
N PRO A 33 -1.78 -4.46 23.09
CA PRO A 33 -0.56 -3.64 23.18
C PRO A 33 -0.11 -3.08 21.84
N TYR A 34 -0.26 -3.84 20.76
CA TYR A 34 0.07 -3.40 19.39
C TYR A 34 -0.89 -2.30 18.93
N ILE A 35 -2.19 -2.48 19.16
CA ILE A 35 -3.21 -1.47 18.85
C ILE A 35 -2.89 -0.17 19.59
N HIS A 36 -2.59 -0.26 20.88
CA HIS A 36 -2.25 0.91 21.70
C HIS A 36 -0.96 1.59 21.19
N ALA A 37 0.08 0.84 20.88
CA ALA A 37 1.37 1.36 20.43
C ALA A 37 1.28 2.09 19.08
N HIS A 38 0.34 1.71 18.22
CA HIS A 38 0.22 2.26 16.87
C HIS A 38 -0.92 3.24 16.67
N ARG A 39 -1.80 3.38 17.64
CA ARG A 39 -2.89 4.36 17.58
C ARG A 39 -2.34 5.79 17.48
N GLY A 40 -2.82 6.55 16.50
CA GLY A 40 -2.36 7.92 16.22
C GLY A 40 -1.02 7.98 15.47
N ARG A 41 -0.39 6.82 15.19
CA ARG A 41 0.85 6.74 14.41
C ARG A 41 0.57 6.88 12.92
N THR A 42 1.56 7.39 12.19
CA THR A 42 1.46 7.58 10.75
C THR A 42 2.19 6.44 10.03
N PHE A 43 1.46 5.71 9.19
CA PHE A 43 2.02 4.67 8.32
C PHE A 43 1.90 5.10 6.87
N VAL A 44 2.99 4.93 6.12
CA VAL A 44 2.98 5.00 4.67
C VAL A 44 3.02 3.58 4.14
N ILE A 45 2.02 3.21 3.35
CA ILE A 45 1.90 1.87 2.77
C ILE A 45 1.95 2.02 1.26
N THR A 46 2.84 1.28 0.62
CA THR A 46 2.96 1.29 -0.84
C THR A 46 2.85 -0.11 -1.42
N PHE A 47 2.23 -0.20 -2.59
CA PHE A 47 2.08 -1.41 -3.38
C PHE A 47 2.11 -1.11 -4.87
N GLY A 48 2.53 -2.08 -5.66
CA GLY A 48 2.56 -2.00 -7.12
C GLY A 48 1.16 -2.14 -7.74
N GLY A 49 1.07 -1.85 -9.03
CA GLY A 49 -0.15 -2.08 -9.80
C GLY A 49 -0.49 -3.58 -9.93
N GLU A 50 0.47 -4.46 -9.70
CA GLU A 50 0.33 -5.91 -9.65
C GLU A 50 -0.64 -6.32 -8.54
N ALA A 51 -0.51 -5.72 -7.35
CA ALA A 51 -1.42 -5.95 -6.23
C ALA A 51 -2.87 -5.54 -6.58
N VAL A 52 -3.03 -4.45 -7.35
CA VAL A 52 -4.36 -3.97 -7.78
C VAL A 52 -5.02 -4.97 -8.74
N ALA A 53 -4.25 -5.64 -9.58
CA ALA A 53 -4.74 -6.64 -10.52
C ALA A 53 -5.02 -8.00 -9.86
N ASP A 54 -4.60 -8.22 -8.62
CA ASP A 54 -4.80 -9.47 -7.90
C ASP A 54 -6.24 -9.62 -7.37
N ARG A 55 -6.75 -10.84 -7.39
CA ARG A 55 -8.11 -11.15 -6.92
C ARG A 55 -8.29 -10.89 -5.40
N SER A 56 -7.22 -10.90 -4.64
CA SER A 56 -7.23 -10.62 -3.20
C SER A 56 -7.17 -9.13 -2.87
N PHE A 57 -7.04 -8.26 -3.87
CA PHE A 57 -6.95 -6.81 -3.67
C PHE A 57 -8.06 -6.22 -2.78
N PRO A 58 -9.34 -6.61 -2.90
CA PRO A 58 -10.37 -6.16 -1.97
C PRO A 58 -10.05 -6.48 -0.51
N ASN A 59 -9.41 -7.61 -0.21
CA ASN A 59 -9.01 -7.97 1.16
C ASN A 59 -7.93 -7.02 1.68
N LEU A 60 -6.93 -6.69 0.85
CA LEU A 60 -5.93 -5.68 1.21
C LEU A 60 -6.58 -4.34 1.55
N ILE A 61 -7.54 -3.89 0.75
CA ILE A 61 -8.26 -2.64 1.02
C ILE A 61 -9.07 -2.73 2.32
N HIS A 62 -9.66 -3.88 2.63
CA HIS A 62 -10.33 -4.12 3.92
C HIS A 62 -9.34 -4.04 5.09
N ASP A 63 -8.13 -4.58 4.94
CA ASP A 63 -7.10 -4.50 5.98
C ASP A 63 -6.64 -3.06 6.21
N LEU A 64 -6.49 -2.26 5.14
CA LEU A 64 -6.21 -0.82 5.25
C LEU A 64 -7.34 -0.08 5.97
N ALA A 65 -8.59 -0.39 5.64
CA ALA A 65 -9.75 0.16 6.30
C ALA A 65 -9.77 -0.18 7.80
N LEU A 66 -9.42 -1.42 8.15
CA LEU A 66 -9.31 -1.87 9.55
C LEU A 66 -8.20 -1.12 10.30
N LEU A 67 -7.01 -0.98 9.72
CA LEU A 67 -5.93 -0.22 10.32
C LEU A 67 -6.33 1.24 10.58
N HIS A 68 -7.01 1.86 9.61
CA HIS A 68 -7.53 3.21 9.76
C HIS A 68 -8.55 3.32 10.91
N ALA A 69 -9.47 2.36 11.00
CA ALA A 69 -10.47 2.32 12.06
C ALA A 69 -9.88 2.09 13.46
N LEU A 70 -8.74 1.39 13.55
CA LEU A 70 -7.97 1.25 14.79
C LEU A 70 -7.24 2.54 15.19
N GLY A 71 -7.36 3.60 14.39
CA GLY A 71 -6.81 4.92 14.66
C GLY A 71 -5.41 5.16 14.13
N ILE A 72 -4.95 4.35 13.18
CA ILE A 72 -3.70 4.58 12.46
C ILE A 72 -3.95 5.61 11.36
N ARG A 73 -3.06 6.57 11.21
CA ARG A 73 -3.09 7.61 10.17
C ARG A 73 -2.42 7.04 8.92
N LEU A 74 -3.20 6.81 7.86
CA LEU A 74 -2.72 6.11 6.68
C LEU A 74 -2.45 7.05 5.51
N VAL A 75 -1.27 6.89 4.93
CA VAL A 75 -0.94 7.34 3.57
C VAL A 75 -0.76 6.10 2.71
N VAL A 76 -1.49 6.02 1.62
CA VAL A 76 -1.44 4.92 0.67
C VAL A 76 -0.84 5.44 -0.63
N VAL A 77 0.24 4.81 -1.08
CA VAL A 77 0.89 5.12 -2.35
C VAL A 77 0.74 3.91 -3.27
N HIS A 78 0.03 4.07 -4.37
CA HIS A 78 -0.17 2.97 -5.31
C HIS A 78 0.71 3.09 -6.54
N GLY A 79 1.12 1.95 -7.10
CA GLY A 79 1.66 1.86 -8.45
C GLY A 79 0.56 1.65 -9.50
N ALA A 80 0.95 1.66 -10.77
CA ALA A 80 0.05 1.38 -11.89
C ALA A 80 0.81 0.78 -13.10
N ARG A 81 1.96 0.13 -12.85
CA ARG A 81 2.84 -0.33 -13.94
C ARG A 81 2.17 -1.29 -14.91
N PRO A 82 1.52 -2.39 -14.48
CA PRO A 82 0.85 -3.30 -15.40
C PRO A 82 -0.27 -2.62 -16.18
N GLN A 83 -1.05 -1.75 -15.52
CA GLN A 83 -2.14 -1.02 -16.14
C GLN A 83 -1.66 -0.01 -17.20
N ILE A 84 -0.48 0.57 -16.99
CA ILE A 84 0.18 1.42 -17.99
C ILE A 84 0.62 0.57 -19.19
N GLU A 85 1.27 -0.57 -18.94
CA GLU A 85 1.78 -1.47 -19.99
C GLU A 85 0.64 -2.03 -20.84
N GLU A 86 -0.48 -2.40 -20.24
CA GLU A 86 -1.68 -2.82 -20.94
C GLU A 86 -2.20 -1.72 -21.90
N ARG A 87 -2.28 -0.47 -21.45
CA ARG A 87 -2.72 0.66 -22.28
C ARG A 87 -1.76 0.97 -23.41
N LEU A 88 -0.46 0.89 -23.16
CA LEU A 88 0.56 1.04 -24.19
C LEU A 88 0.43 -0.05 -25.25
N ALA A 89 0.25 -1.30 -24.84
CA ALA A 89 0.06 -2.42 -25.75
C ALA A 89 -1.20 -2.26 -26.63
N LEU A 90 -2.33 -1.83 -26.04
CA LEU A 90 -3.56 -1.53 -26.78
C LEU A 90 -3.38 -0.42 -27.81
N ARG A 91 -2.53 0.55 -27.54
CA ARG A 91 -2.20 1.66 -28.45
C ARG A 91 -1.05 1.34 -29.41
N ARG A 92 -0.46 0.15 -29.33
CA ARG A 92 0.74 -0.27 -30.09
C ARG A 92 1.90 0.71 -29.91
N ALA A 93 2.00 1.32 -28.72
CA ALA A 93 3.09 2.21 -28.35
C ALA A 93 4.28 1.39 -27.82
N GLU A 94 5.49 1.88 -28.05
CA GLU A 94 6.69 1.19 -27.60
C GLU A 94 6.86 1.29 -26.08
N LEU A 95 7.26 0.16 -25.50
CA LEU A 95 7.70 0.07 -24.12
C LEU A 95 9.21 0.31 -24.08
N SER A 96 9.63 1.46 -23.57
CA SER A 96 11.04 1.79 -23.43
C SER A 96 11.43 1.92 -21.96
N TYR A 97 12.39 1.11 -21.54
CA TYR A 97 13.01 1.13 -20.23
C TYR A 97 14.51 1.25 -20.31
N LEU A 98 15.08 2.08 -19.48
CA LEU A 98 16.54 2.14 -19.29
C LEU A 98 16.84 2.20 -17.79
N GLN A 99 17.77 1.37 -17.32
CA GLN A 99 18.17 1.28 -15.90
C GLN A 99 16.98 1.11 -14.93
N GLY A 100 15.94 0.36 -15.35
CA GLY A 100 14.75 0.10 -14.54
C GLY A 100 13.73 1.24 -14.53
N LEU A 101 14.03 2.39 -15.14
CA LEU A 101 13.12 3.51 -15.29
C LEU A 101 12.49 3.50 -16.68
N ARG A 102 11.20 3.82 -16.75
CA ARG A 102 10.50 4.00 -18.02
C ARG A 102 10.92 5.32 -18.67
N ILE A 103 11.18 5.32 -19.95
CA ILE A 103 11.21 6.55 -20.75
C ILE A 103 9.76 6.89 -21.06
N THR A 104 9.29 8.05 -20.59
CA THR A 104 7.88 8.43 -20.72
C THR A 104 7.77 9.54 -21.75
N ASP A 105 7.48 9.18 -23.00
CA ASP A 105 7.13 10.15 -24.02
C ASP A 105 5.70 10.70 -23.85
N ALA A 106 5.27 11.60 -24.71
CA ALA A 106 3.94 12.22 -24.61
C ALA A 106 2.80 11.20 -24.70
N ALA A 107 2.94 10.16 -25.57
CA ALA A 107 1.93 9.13 -25.74
C ALA A 107 1.89 8.20 -24.49
N ALA A 108 3.05 7.84 -23.95
CA ALA A 108 3.16 7.08 -22.73
C ALA A 108 2.62 7.86 -21.53
N LEU A 109 2.83 9.18 -21.46
CA LEU A 109 2.28 10.01 -20.38
C LEU A 109 0.75 9.97 -20.34
N GLU A 110 0.07 9.97 -21.48
CA GLU A 110 -1.38 9.81 -21.53
C GLU A 110 -1.82 8.46 -20.93
N CYS A 111 -1.13 7.36 -21.30
CA CYS A 111 -1.38 6.04 -20.70
C CYS A 111 -1.14 6.02 -19.18
N VAL A 112 -0.09 6.71 -18.72
CA VAL A 112 0.22 6.85 -17.28
C VAL A 112 -0.91 7.58 -16.54
N LYS A 113 -1.38 8.71 -17.06
CA LYS A 113 -2.48 9.49 -16.46
C LYS A 113 -3.77 8.67 -16.38
N GLU A 114 -4.12 7.97 -17.45
CA GLU A 114 -5.30 7.12 -17.50
C GLU A 114 -5.21 5.95 -16.53
N ALA A 115 -4.08 5.24 -16.51
CA ALA A 115 -3.89 4.10 -15.62
C ALA A 115 -3.91 4.52 -14.15
N ALA A 116 -3.16 5.56 -13.79
CA ALA A 116 -3.12 6.08 -12.44
C ALA A 116 -4.50 6.60 -11.97
N GLY A 117 -5.23 7.26 -12.86
CA GLY A 117 -6.59 7.72 -12.59
C GLY A 117 -7.57 6.57 -12.36
N THR A 118 -7.52 5.53 -13.17
CA THR A 118 -8.37 4.33 -13.02
C THR A 118 -8.08 3.62 -11.70
N VAL A 119 -6.80 3.32 -11.41
CA VAL A 119 -6.40 2.65 -10.16
C VAL A 119 -6.83 3.46 -8.93
N ARG A 120 -6.65 4.77 -8.96
CA ARG A 120 -7.11 5.67 -7.89
C ARG A 120 -8.61 5.51 -7.64
N VAL A 121 -9.42 5.59 -8.70
CA VAL A 121 -10.89 5.49 -8.59
C VAL A 121 -11.33 4.12 -8.08
N GLU A 122 -10.67 3.04 -8.49
CA GLU A 122 -10.93 1.69 -7.97
C GLU A 122 -10.65 1.58 -6.47
N ILE A 123 -9.54 2.14 -6.00
CA ILE A 123 -9.21 2.16 -4.56
C ILE A 123 -10.23 3.01 -3.79
N GLU A 124 -10.57 4.20 -4.28
CA GLU A 124 -11.58 5.08 -3.69
C GLU A 124 -12.95 4.38 -3.60
N ALA A 125 -13.35 3.67 -4.66
CA ALA A 125 -14.62 2.92 -4.69
C ALA A 125 -14.63 1.79 -3.65
N LEU A 126 -13.57 0.99 -3.53
CA LEU A 126 -13.48 -0.07 -2.55
C LEU A 126 -13.49 0.46 -1.11
N LEU A 127 -12.78 1.56 -0.83
CA LEU A 127 -12.80 2.21 0.48
C LEU A 127 -14.16 2.86 0.80
N SER A 128 -14.93 3.24 -0.23
CA SER A 128 -16.27 3.82 -0.08
C SER A 128 -17.36 2.79 0.21
N MET A 129 -17.13 1.52 -0.13
CA MET A 129 -18.13 0.45 0.10
C MET A 129 -18.43 0.24 1.58
N GLY A 130 -17.55 0.70 2.47
CA GLY A 130 -17.58 0.27 3.86
C GLY A 130 -17.37 -1.25 3.95
N LEU A 131 -17.15 -1.75 5.14
CA LEU A 131 -16.98 -3.21 5.34
C LEU A 131 -18.38 -3.85 5.50
N ALA A 132 -19.18 -3.90 4.44
CA ALA A 132 -20.60 -4.22 4.45
C ALA A 132 -20.99 -5.51 5.19
N ASN A 133 -20.09 -6.49 5.25
CA ASN A 133 -20.31 -7.77 5.93
C ASN A 133 -19.39 -7.94 7.16
N SER A 134 -18.92 -6.86 7.76
CA SER A 134 -18.06 -6.87 8.92
C SER A 134 -18.68 -6.08 10.08
N PRO A 135 -18.17 -6.22 11.31
CA PRO A 135 -18.55 -5.36 12.44
C PRO A 135 -18.34 -3.86 12.19
N MET A 136 -17.63 -3.50 11.11
CA MET A 136 -17.37 -2.14 10.66
C MET A 136 -18.35 -1.67 9.56
N ALA A 137 -19.46 -2.40 9.35
CA ALA A 137 -20.51 -1.98 8.45
C ALA A 137 -21.00 -0.57 8.84
N GLY A 138 -20.93 0.37 7.88
CA GLY A 138 -21.28 1.77 8.12
C GLY A 138 -20.10 2.68 8.52
N ALA A 139 -18.87 2.17 8.66
CA ALA A 139 -17.69 3.02 8.79
C ALA A 139 -17.54 3.88 7.53
N ARG A 140 -17.54 5.21 7.71
CA ARG A 140 -17.34 6.16 6.61
C ARG A 140 -15.85 6.46 6.50
N ILE A 141 -15.18 5.84 5.54
CA ILE A 141 -13.79 6.12 5.24
C ILE A 141 -13.75 7.24 4.21
N ARG A 142 -13.05 8.32 4.55
CA ARG A 142 -12.78 9.42 3.63
C ARG A 142 -11.42 9.20 3.01
N VAL A 143 -11.34 9.42 1.70
CA VAL A 143 -10.09 9.37 0.95
C VAL A 143 -9.83 10.76 0.39
N ALA A 144 -8.60 11.22 0.51
CA ALA A 144 -8.15 12.48 -0.06
C ALA A 144 -7.03 12.20 -1.06
N SER A 145 -7.23 12.58 -2.31
CA SER A 145 -6.22 12.59 -3.36
C SER A 145 -6.04 14.01 -3.87
N GLY A 146 -4.81 14.35 -4.31
CA GLY A 146 -4.53 15.69 -4.79
C GLY A 146 -3.12 15.86 -5.32
N ASN A 147 -2.72 17.10 -5.55
CA ASN A 147 -1.42 17.51 -6.06
C ASN A 147 -0.36 17.62 -4.95
N PHE A 148 -0.28 16.62 -4.09
CA PHE A 148 0.65 16.60 -2.95
C PHE A 148 2.12 16.51 -3.34
N VAL A 149 2.42 16.07 -4.57
CA VAL A 149 3.78 15.79 -5.03
C VAL A 149 4.20 16.80 -6.08
N THR A 150 5.16 17.66 -5.74
CA THR A 150 5.86 18.47 -6.73
C THR A 150 6.99 17.64 -7.32
N ALA A 151 7.01 17.53 -8.65
CA ALA A 151 8.02 16.78 -9.38
C ALA A 151 8.97 17.69 -10.15
N GLN A 152 10.08 17.10 -10.55
CA GLN A 152 11.01 17.67 -11.54
C GLN A 152 11.40 16.56 -12.54
N PRO A 153 11.74 16.90 -13.80
CA PRO A 153 12.19 15.93 -14.76
C PRO A 153 13.50 15.28 -14.30
N ILE A 154 13.72 14.02 -14.68
CA ILE A 154 15.05 13.40 -14.59
C ILE A 154 15.99 14.09 -15.57
N GLY A 155 15.49 14.48 -16.74
CA GLY A 155 16.26 15.09 -17.81
C GLY A 155 17.05 14.07 -18.62
N VAL A 156 18.21 14.49 -19.12
CA VAL A 156 19.10 13.63 -19.89
C VAL A 156 20.09 12.94 -18.94
N LEU A 157 20.08 11.62 -18.93
CA LEU A 157 21.01 10.80 -18.17
C LEU A 157 21.69 9.81 -19.12
N ASP A 158 23.02 9.73 -19.11
CA ASP A 158 23.83 8.88 -19.99
C ASP A 158 23.49 9.04 -21.48
N GLY A 159 23.19 10.29 -21.90
CA GLY A 159 22.85 10.61 -23.28
C GLY A 159 21.41 10.28 -23.71
N VAL A 160 20.57 9.79 -22.81
CA VAL A 160 19.17 9.48 -23.05
C VAL A 160 18.25 10.46 -22.34
N ASP A 161 17.33 11.07 -23.10
CA ASP A 161 16.30 11.95 -22.54
C ASP A 161 15.13 11.11 -21.99
N TYR A 162 14.87 11.24 -20.70
CA TYR A 162 13.77 10.56 -20.01
C TYR A 162 12.42 11.27 -20.15
N GLN A 163 12.39 12.41 -20.82
CA GLN A 163 11.20 13.21 -21.16
C GLN A 163 10.31 13.48 -19.94
N HIS A 164 9.09 12.90 -19.89
CA HIS A 164 8.14 13.08 -18.79
C HIS A 164 8.36 12.12 -17.61
N THR A 165 9.46 11.38 -17.57
CA THR A 165 9.84 10.66 -16.35
C THR A 165 10.49 11.62 -15.39
N GLY A 166 9.96 11.64 -14.18
CA GLY A 166 10.39 12.59 -13.14
C GLY A 166 10.86 11.89 -11.88
N LYS A 167 11.28 12.73 -10.95
CA LYS A 167 11.56 12.38 -9.56
C LYS A 167 10.88 13.36 -8.62
N VAL A 168 10.64 12.93 -7.39
CA VAL A 168 10.07 13.80 -6.37
C VAL A 168 11.01 14.96 -6.08
N ARG A 169 10.50 16.18 -6.16
CA ARG A 169 11.19 17.39 -5.76
C ARG A 169 10.78 17.84 -4.36
N ARG A 170 9.47 17.76 -4.07
CA ARG A 170 8.91 18.18 -2.78
C ARG A 170 7.57 17.46 -2.54
N ILE A 171 7.33 17.13 -1.29
CA ILE A 171 6.04 16.65 -0.79
C ILE A 171 5.37 17.78 -0.01
N ASP A 172 4.09 18.03 -0.25
CA ASP A 172 3.29 18.96 0.53
C ASP A 172 2.85 18.30 1.84
N GLN A 173 3.76 18.35 2.81
CA GLN A 173 3.56 17.78 4.13
C GLN A 173 2.35 18.40 4.85
N ALA A 174 2.15 19.71 4.70
CA ALA A 174 1.08 20.41 5.41
C ALA A 174 -0.30 19.96 4.91
N ALA A 175 -0.48 19.89 3.60
CA ALA A 175 -1.72 19.39 3.01
C ALA A 175 -2.02 17.94 3.40
N ILE A 176 -1.02 17.06 3.31
CA ILE A 176 -1.21 15.64 3.72
C ILE A 176 -1.59 15.56 5.19
N ARG A 177 -0.88 16.23 6.09
CA ARG A 177 -1.18 16.23 7.53
C ARG A 177 -2.58 16.74 7.82
N GLN A 178 -3.02 17.79 7.17
CA GLN A 178 -4.38 18.32 7.32
C GLN A 178 -5.44 17.26 7.00
N HIS A 179 -5.26 16.48 5.93
CA HIS A 179 -6.18 15.40 5.58
C HIS A 179 -6.15 14.27 6.61
N LEU A 180 -4.96 13.88 7.06
CA LEU A 180 -4.80 12.86 8.11
C LEU A 180 -5.43 13.30 9.44
N ASP A 181 -5.27 14.58 9.83
CA ASP A 181 -5.87 15.16 11.03
C ASP A 181 -7.40 15.21 10.97
N ASN A 182 -7.94 15.38 9.78
CA ASN A 182 -9.37 15.31 9.49
C ASN A 182 -9.90 13.87 9.38
N GLY A 183 -9.08 12.86 9.68
CA GLY A 183 -9.45 11.45 9.65
C GLY A 183 -9.65 10.90 8.24
N ALA A 184 -8.97 11.44 7.23
CA ALA A 184 -8.95 10.88 5.89
C ALA A 184 -7.71 10.01 5.67
N ILE A 185 -7.83 9.03 4.78
CA ILE A 185 -6.68 8.33 4.19
C ILE A 185 -6.15 9.21 3.05
N ALA A 186 -4.86 9.55 3.05
CA ALA A 186 -4.24 10.23 1.93
C ALA A 186 -3.84 9.19 0.87
N LEU A 187 -4.39 9.30 -0.33
CA LEU A 187 -4.11 8.39 -1.46
C LEU A 187 -3.29 9.13 -2.52
N ILE A 188 -2.09 8.64 -2.79
CA ILE A 188 -1.11 9.31 -3.65
C ILE A 188 -0.78 8.41 -4.85
N PRO A 189 -1.06 8.86 -6.08
CA PRO A 189 -0.68 8.15 -7.30
C PRO A 189 0.81 8.34 -7.61
N PRO A 190 1.38 7.53 -8.54
CA PRO A 190 2.76 7.68 -9.02
C PRO A 190 2.88 8.84 -10.03
N LEU A 191 2.33 9.98 -9.68
CA LEU A 191 2.32 11.21 -10.48
C LEU A 191 2.82 12.38 -9.66
N GLY A 192 3.51 13.29 -10.33
CA GLY A 192 3.89 14.58 -9.75
C GLY A 192 3.70 15.72 -10.74
N TYR A 193 3.67 16.92 -10.20
CA TYR A 193 3.34 18.13 -10.96
C TYR A 193 4.48 19.14 -10.84
N SER A 194 4.86 19.76 -11.97
CA SER A 194 5.77 20.91 -11.91
C SER A 194 5.03 22.18 -11.51
N PRO A 195 5.73 23.22 -11.04
CA PRO A 195 5.13 24.54 -10.81
C PRO A 195 4.56 25.18 -12.08
N THR A 196 4.99 24.73 -13.25
CA THR A 196 4.54 25.19 -14.59
C THR A 196 3.34 24.38 -15.13
N GLY A 197 2.84 23.40 -14.35
CA GLY A 197 1.64 22.63 -14.70
C GLY A 197 1.92 21.34 -15.51
N GLU A 198 3.17 20.97 -15.68
CA GLU A 198 3.53 19.70 -16.34
C GLU A 198 3.32 18.52 -15.41
N VAL A 199 2.95 17.37 -15.99
CA VAL A 199 2.77 16.12 -15.28
C VAL A 199 3.96 15.20 -15.54
N PHE A 200 4.45 14.56 -14.48
CA PHE A 200 5.55 13.60 -14.56
C PHE A 200 5.14 12.23 -14.01
N ASN A 201 5.61 11.20 -14.71
CA ASN A 201 5.54 9.82 -14.26
C ASN A 201 6.64 9.57 -13.22
N LEU A 202 6.23 9.14 -12.04
CA LEU A 202 7.12 8.85 -10.90
C LEU A 202 7.11 7.37 -10.56
N THR A 203 8.10 6.89 -9.83
CA THR A 203 8.01 5.57 -9.22
C THR A 203 7.25 5.64 -7.90
N ALA A 204 6.38 4.65 -7.64
CA ALA A 204 5.66 4.59 -6.36
C ALA A 204 6.63 4.50 -5.17
N ALA A 205 7.78 3.85 -5.35
CA ALA A 205 8.81 3.74 -4.33
C ALA A 205 9.42 5.10 -3.96
N ASP A 206 9.74 5.96 -4.95
CA ASP A 206 10.27 7.30 -4.69
C ASP A 206 9.22 8.17 -3.97
N VAL A 207 7.97 8.14 -4.44
CA VAL A 207 6.86 8.86 -3.80
C VAL A 207 6.66 8.39 -2.36
N ALA A 208 6.63 7.08 -2.11
CA ALA A 208 6.41 6.52 -0.78
C ALA A 208 7.55 6.85 0.19
N THR A 209 8.81 6.69 -0.26
CA THR A 209 9.99 6.96 0.54
C THR A 209 10.10 8.45 0.88
N SER A 210 9.90 9.32 -0.12
CA SER A 210 9.91 10.77 0.07
C SER A 210 8.79 11.21 1.01
N THR A 211 7.59 10.65 0.87
CA THR A 211 6.45 10.96 1.73
C THR A 211 6.70 10.49 3.16
N ALA A 212 7.19 9.26 3.36
CA ALA A 212 7.49 8.73 4.69
C ALA A 212 8.55 9.57 5.40
N THR A 213 9.60 9.96 4.68
CA THR A 213 10.69 10.79 5.22
C THR A 213 10.19 12.16 5.65
N VAL A 214 9.45 12.86 4.79
CA VAL A 214 8.98 14.22 5.07
C VAL A 214 7.94 14.25 6.18
N LEU A 215 7.05 13.25 6.24
CA LEU A 215 6.07 13.12 7.32
C LEU A 215 6.69 12.67 8.66
N GLY A 216 7.90 12.12 8.65
CA GLY A 216 8.45 11.42 9.81
C GLY A 216 7.57 10.22 10.17
N ALA A 217 7.16 9.45 9.17
CA ALA A 217 6.25 8.33 9.36
C ALA A 217 6.85 7.28 10.31
N ASP A 218 6.02 6.73 11.19
CA ASP A 218 6.43 5.70 12.14
C ASP A 218 6.75 4.38 11.44
N LYS A 219 6.11 4.12 10.29
CA LYS A 219 6.39 2.95 9.43
C LYS A 219 6.24 3.29 7.95
N LEU A 220 7.14 2.72 7.15
CA LEU A 220 7.01 2.55 5.71
C LEU A 220 6.86 1.05 5.44
N VAL A 221 5.71 0.67 4.87
CA VAL A 221 5.40 -0.72 4.53
C VAL A 221 5.36 -0.84 3.02
N CYS A 222 6.26 -1.64 2.45
CA CYS A 222 6.30 -1.92 1.02
C CYS A 222 5.76 -3.33 0.77
N LEU A 223 4.62 -3.43 0.10
CA LEU A 223 4.06 -4.71 -0.34
C LEU A 223 4.63 -5.02 -1.73
N VAL A 224 5.42 -6.06 -1.81
CA VAL A 224 6.11 -6.50 -3.02
C VAL A 224 5.73 -7.92 -3.36
N GLU A 225 5.82 -8.27 -4.64
CA GLU A 225 5.70 -9.66 -5.07
C GLU A 225 6.92 -10.46 -4.59
N GLY A 226 6.68 -11.68 -4.10
CA GLY A 226 7.74 -12.58 -3.65
C GLY A 226 7.96 -12.60 -2.14
N THR A 227 9.09 -13.17 -1.74
CA THR A 227 9.43 -13.45 -0.33
C THR A 227 9.98 -12.24 0.45
N GLY A 228 10.00 -11.04 -0.16
CA GLY A 228 10.58 -9.83 0.43
C GLY A 228 12.07 -9.67 0.17
N LEU A 229 12.72 -8.83 0.97
CA LEU A 229 14.17 -8.65 0.89
C LEU A 229 14.85 -9.82 1.59
N LEU A 230 15.66 -10.55 0.84
CA LEU A 230 16.50 -11.62 1.35
C LEU A 230 17.89 -11.05 1.68
N ASP A 231 18.53 -11.56 2.72
CA ASP A 231 19.92 -11.29 2.97
C ASP A 231 20.81 -12.09 1.99
N PRO A 232 22.14 -11.81 1.91
CA PRO A 232 23.02 -12.51 0.99
C PRO A 232 23.11 -14.04 1.19
N SER A 233 22.55 -14.56 2.27
CA SER A 233 22.53 -16.00 2.60
C SER A 233 21.18 -16.68 2.24
N GLY A 234 20.18 -15.94 1.78
CA GLY A 234 18.84 -16.43 1.35
C GLY A 234 17.74 -16.24 2.34
#